data_eef922f2f7bc7e60266221a9d8779ee0
#
_entry.id   eef922f2f7bc7e60266221a9d8779ee0
#
_cell.length_a   1.000
_cell.length_b   1.000
_cell.length_c   1.000
_cell.angle_alpha   90.00
_cell.angle_beta   90.00
_cell.angle_gamma   90.00
#
_symmetry.space_group_name_H-M   'P 1'
#
loop_
_entity.id
_entity.type
_entity.pdbx_description
1 polymer ?
#
loop_
_entity_poly.entity_id
_entity_poly.type
_entity_poly.pdbx_seq_one_letter_code
_entity_poly.pdbx_strand_id
1 'polypeptide(L)'
;MKKMRKFAGFSACSNSEDEDLPGTGGDGGEGGNPSTPSVVVKDTIYQFNNIEAEYTPINELCPGWTHEIISPSDDDRTWQSKIFTSKTDGSVDKYIQATAHDSSDKNAGLAYDWWMISPALNVKEADKKIFSFYSQGAYWQNSTKLEVYVMNEPKSTASSKVKLEVNLATEANANPVGSSPFGGWVASGNISLEGKGDIVYIGFHYTAEGGKGKSTTYCIDDFAFGRNQVAHFIEEGVEPEPTPEVDWTKAKTVAEALEIANGETFAVKGYVVGCIKNNPSKTSYKSFDEAKQAGDIEWAGAAEFTGYSQVFIADNAEETDGSKCLLVKLNDTDAAKSLRDAAKLEGHPERIGMTVYVNGLKKANYGLPGIREIDAFKVEE
;
A
#
# COMPACT_ATOMS: atom_id res chain seq x y z
N MET A 1 -27.21 -1.02 27.93
CA MET A 1 -28.00 -1.39 26.74
C MET A 1 -27.84 -0.30 25.70
N LYS A 2 -26.86 -0.40 24.79
CA LYS A 2 -26.69 0.52 23.65
C LYS A 2 -27.36 -0.11 22.43
N LYS A 3 -28.33 0.60 21.85
CA LYS A 3 -29.04 0.19 20.64
C LYS A 3 -28.06 0.17 19.46
N MET A 4 -27.79 -1.01 18.90
CA MET A 4 -27.21 -1.16 17.57
C MET A 4 -28.19 -0.58 16.54
N ARG A 5 -27.81 0.47 15.86
CA ARG A 5 -28.45 0.88 14.61
C ARG A 5 -27.85 0.01 13.48
N LYS A 6 -28.72 -0.78 12.85
CA LYS A 6 -28.39 -1.43 11.57
C LYS A 6 -28.31 -0.32 10.52
N PHE A 7 -27.14 -0.12 9.96
CA PHE A 7 -27.00 0.63 8.72
C PHE A 7 -27.34 -0.27 7.55
N ALA A 8 -28.26 0.16 6.71
CA ALA A 8 -28.58 -0.44 5.42
C ALA A 8 -27.39 -0.21 4.48
N GLY A 9 -27.07 -1.21 3.67
CA GLY A 9 -25.93 -1.15 2.75
C GLY A 9 -26.07 -0.03 1.73
N PHE A 10 -25.08 0.85 1.71
CA PHE A 10 -24.90 1.87 0.68
C PHE A 10 -23.85 1.35 -0.32
N SER A 11 -24.06 1.65 -1.60
CA SER A 11 -23.14 1.35 -2.70
C SER A 11 -21.76 1.97 -2.46
N ALA A 12 -20.71 1.23 -2.78
CA ALA A 12 -19.32 1.53 -2.41
C ALA A 12 -18.77 2.88 -2.94
N CYS A 13 -19.47 3.62 -3.81
CA CYS A 13 -18.89 4.72 -4.54
C CYS A 13 -19.74 5.98 -4.73
N SER A 14 -20.88 6.15 -4.08
CA SER A 14 -21.69 7.35 -4.32
C SER A 14 -22.37 7.88 -3.05
N ASN A 15 -22.18 9.18 -2.77
CA ASN A 15 -22.95 9.96 -1.83
C ASN A 15 -23.96 10.83 -2.60
N SER A 16 -24.86 10.24 -3.39
CA SER A 16 -26.00 10.95 -3.97
C SER A 16 -27.29 10.51 -3.31
N GLU A 17 -28.14 11.47 -2.89
CA GLU A 17 -29.50 11.19 -2.46
C GLU A 17 -30.30 10.73 -3.69
N ASP A 18 -30.75 9.45 -3.69
CA ASP A 18 -31.61 8.91 -4.73
C ASP A 18 -33.00 9.51 -4.60
N GLU A 19 -33.42 10.31 -5.58
CA GLU A 19 -34.83 10.55 -5.84
C GLU A 19 -35.40 9.44 -6.73
N ASP A 20 -36.41 8.72 -6.22
CA ASP A 20 -37.16 7.67 -6.88
C ASP A 20 -37.69 8.09 -8.25
N LEU A 21 -37.29 7.39 -9.31
CA LEU A 21 -37.93 7.46 -10.62
C LEU A 21 -38.99 6.36 -10.78
N PRO A 22 -40.21 6.68 -11.23
CA PRO A 22 -41.29 5.69 -11.39
C PRO A 22 -41.02 4.74 -12.54
N GLY A 23 -41.18 3.45 -12.28
CA GLY A 23 -41.06 2.39 -13.26
C GLY A 23 -42.07 2.47 -14.38
N THR A 24 -41.64 2.32 -15.65
CA THR A 24 -42.47 1.96 -16.79
C THR A 24 -42.06 0.55 -17.25
N GLY A 25 -42.96 -0.40 -17.03
CA GLY A 25 -42.91 -1.70 -17.67
C GLY A 25 -43.27 -1.62 -19.15
N GLY A 26 -42.69 -2.49 -20.00
CA GLY A 26 -43.00 -2.62 -21.41
C GLY A 26 -42.12 -3.61 -22.13
N ASP A 27 -42.62 -4.75 -22.30
CA ASP A 27 -42.54 -5.84 -23.27
C ASP A 27 -41.55 -5.77 -24.47
N GLY A 28 -40.92 -6.90 -24.68
CA GLY A 28 -40.25 -7.58 -25.75
C GLY A 28 -39.93 -6.95 -27.10
N GLY A 29 -38.65 -7.14 -27.52
CA GLY A 29 -38.22 -6.93 -28.91
C GLY A 29 -36.71 -7.17 -29.10
N GLU A 30 -36.35 -8.27 -29.74
CA GLU A 30 -34.99 -8.57 -30.19
C GLU A 30 -34.52 -7.55 -31.24
N GLY A 31 -33.37 -6.96 -31.02
CA GLY A 31 -32.72 -6.10 -31.99
C GLY A 31 -31.54 -5.39 -31.33
N GLY A 32 -30.30 -5.85 -31.55
CA GLY A 32 -29.08 -5.31 -30.97
C GLY A 32 -28.89 -3.81 -31.24
N ASN A 33 -29.20 -3.01 -30.23
CA ASN A 33 -28.85 -1.60 -30.16
C ASN A 33 -27.78 -1.42 -29.10
N PRO A 34 -26.79 -0.53 -29.28
CA PRO A 34 -25.78 -0.32 -28.27
C PRO A 34 -26.46 0.04 -26.95
N SER A 35 -26.20 -0.77 -25.92
CA SER A 35 -26.80 -0.62 -24.60
C SER A 35 -26.61 0.81 -24.09
N THR A 36 -27.71 1.50 -23.81
CA THR A 36 -27.71 2.76 -23.06
C THR A 36 -26.92 2.54 -21.77
N PRO A 37 -25.97 3.42 -21.41
CA PRO A 37 -25.20 3.26 -20.19
C PRO A 37 -26.14 3.15 -19.00
N SER A 38 -25.96 2.12 -18.18
CA SER A 38 -26.84 1.79 -17.06
C SER A 38 -26.84 2.84 -15.94
N VAL A 39 -25.87 3.75 -15.95
CA VAL A 39 -25.71 4.81 -14.94
C VAL A 39 -25.42 6.13 -15.64
N VAL A 40 -26.30 7.11 -15.44
CA VAL A 40 -26.15 8.50 -15.92
C VAL A 40 -26.22 9.42 -14.71
N VAL A 41 -25.19 10.23 -14.50
CA VAL A 41 -25.10 11.12 -13.34
C VAL A 41 -25.12 12.58 -13.77
N LYS A 42 -25.79 13.46 -13.01
CA LYS A 42 -25.79 14.92 -13.20
C LYS A 42 -25.03 15.69 -12.10
N ASP A 43 -24.86 15.06 -10.97
CA ASP A 43 -24.04 15.54 -9.84
C ASP A 43 -23.53 14.33 -9.04
N THR A 44 -22.25 14.24 -8.77
CA THR A 44 -21.67 13.11 -8.06
C THR A 44 -20.29 13.42 -7.47
N ILE A 45 -19.92 12.65 -6.45
CA ILE A 45 -18.55 12.53 -5.92
C ILE A 45 -18.24 11.05 -5.74
N TYR A 46 -17.10 10.61 -6.25
CA TYR A 46 -16.52 9.28 -6.00
C TYR A 46 -15.25 9.46 -5.16
N GLN A 47 -15.35 9.24 -3.86
CA GLN A 47 -14.27 9.33 -2.88
C GLN A 47 -13.68 7.97 -2.52
N PHE A 48 -14.22 6.88 -3.07
CA PHE A 48 -13.78 5.51 -2.86
C PHE A 48 -13.70 5.04 -1.40
N ASN A 49 -14.26 5.79 -0.46
CA ASN A 49 -14.18 5.54 1.00
C ASN A 49 -14.73 4.19 1.44
N ASN A 50 -15.63 3.60 0.64
CA ASN A 50 -16.27 2.31 0.94
C ASN A 50 -15.50 1.11 0.34
N ILE A 51 -14.28 1.30 -0.15
CA ILE A 51 -13.42 0.19 -0.55
C ILE A 51 -13.13 -0.68 0.67
N GLU A 52 -13.45 -1.99 0.57
CA GLU A 52 -13.23 -2.98 1.63
C GLU A 52 -12.05 -3.92 1.32
N ALA A 53 -11.65 -4.02 0.05
CA ALA A 53 -10.56 -4.88 -0.40
C ALA A 53 -9.64 -4.16 -1.40
N GLU A 54 -8.35 -4.45 -1.33
CA GLU A 54 -7.35 -4.00 -2.30
C GLU A 54 -7.42 -4.84 -3.59
N TYR A 55 -6.95 -4.25 -4.69
CA TYR A 55 -6.80 -4.90 -6.00
C TYR A 55 -8.12 -5.36 -6.65
N THR A 56 -9.23 -4.75 -6.25
CA THR A 56 -10.53 -4.96 -6.92
C THR A 56 -10.65 -4.00 -8.11
N PRO A 57 -10.95 -4.47 -9.32
CA PRO A 57 -11.13 -3.63 -10.50
C PRO A 57 -12.22 -2.58 -10.32
N ILE A 58 -12.04 -1.39 -10.90
CA ILE A 58 -12.97 -0.25 -10.72
C ILE A 58 -14.41 -0.57 -11.13
N ASN A 59 -14.60 -1.35 -12.18
CA ASN A 59 -15.94 -1.74 -12.68
C ASN A 59 -16.70 -2.67 -11.73
N GLU A 60 -16.00 -3.36 -10.82
CA GLU A 60 -16.59 -4.20 -9.77
C GLU A 60 -16.92 -3.37 -8.51
N LEU A 61 -16.21 -2.26 -8.31
CA LEU A 61 -16.37 -1.39 -7.15
C LEU A 61 -17.49 -0.38 -7.32
N CYS A 62 -17.54 0.27 -8.49
CA CYS A 62 -18.32 1.46 -8.72
C CYS A 62 -19.26 1.29 -9.92
N PRO A 63 -20.59 1.26 -9.71
CA PRO A 63 -21.55 1.16 -10.81
C PRO A 63 -21.35 2.23 -11.86
N GLY A 64 -21.34 1.80 -13.13
CA GLY A 64 -21.20 2.69 -14.30
C GLY A 64 -19.76 3.02 -14.67
N TRP A 65 -18.76 2.83 -13.78
CA TRP A 65 -17.38 2.86 -14.19
C TRP A 65 -17.01 1.63 -15.00
N THR A 66 -16.16 1.81 -15.99
CA THR A 66 -15.65 0.72 -16.83
C THR A 66 -14.13 0.80 -16.91
N HIS A 67 -13.50 -0.32 -17.28
CA HIS A 67 -12.09 -0.34 -17.65
C HIS A 67 -11.91 -1.10 -18.96
N GLU A 68 -10.86 -0.77 -19.69
CA GLU A 68 -10.40 -1.54 -20.85
C GLU A 68 -8.92 -1.83 -20.70
N ILE A 69 -8.55 -3.09 -20.94
CA ILE A 69 -7.16 -3.56 -21.02
C ILE A 69 -6.85 -3.78 -22.51
N ILE A 70 -6.11 -2.84 -23.11
CA ILE A 70 -5.73 -2.92 -24.51
C ILE A 70 -4.49 -3.79 -24.65
N SER A 71 -3.54 -3.64 -23.72
CA SER A 71 -2.28 -4.38 -23.69
C SER A 71 -1.74 -4.44 -22.25
N PRO A 72 -1.12 -5.57 -21.83
CA PRO A 72 -1.25 -6.89 -22.46
C PRO A 72 -2.65 -7.47 -22.21
N SER A 73 -3.20 -8.19 -23.16
CA SER A 73 -4.60 -8.68 -23.10
C SER A 73 -4.82 -9.84 -22.14
N ASP A 74 -3.77 -10.49 -21.69
CA ASP A 74 -3.76 -11.62 -20.76
C ASP A 74 -3.36 -11.26 -19.34
N ASP A 75 -3.15 -9.97 -19.06
CA ASP A 75 -2.88 -9.46 -17.70
C ASP A 75 -4.19 -9.11 -17.04
N ASP A 76 -4.45 -9.65 -15.85
CA ASP A 76 -5.63 -9.37 -15.02
C ASP A 76 -5.51 -8.06 -14.25
N ARG A 77 -4.34 -7.41 -14.25
CA ARG A 77 -4.13 -6.09 -13.66
C ARG A 77 -4.79 -5.01 -14.49
N THR A 78 -5.29 -3.99 -13.82
CA THR A 78 -5.93 -2.82 -14.43
C THR A 78 -5.97 -1.67 -13.43
N TRP A 79 -6.83 -0.70 -13.64
CA TRP A 79 -7.22 0.29 -12.66
C TRP A 79 -7.99 -0.39 -11.52
N GLN A 80 -7.43 -0.38 -10.32
CA GLN A 80 -7.91 -1.18 -9.19
C GLN A 80 -7.79 -0.43 -7.87
N SER A 81 -8.56 -0.88 -6.89
CA SER A 81 -8.58 -0.30 -5.55
C SER A 81 -7.25 -0.45 -4.82
N LYS A 82 -6.98 0.54 -3.97
CA LYS A 82 -5.89 0.53 -3.00
C LYS A 82 -6.37 1.10 -1.68
N ILE A 83 -5.89 0.52 -0.58
CA ILE A 83 -6.09 1.01 0.79
C ILE A 83 -4.71 1.30 1.37
N PHE A 84 -4.47 2.54 1.73
CA PHE A 84 -3.23 2.94 2.39
C PHE A 84 -3.54 3.35 3.82
N THR A 85 -2.88 2.71 4.78
CA THR A 85 -2.96 3.11 6.19
C THR A 85 -1.65 3.76 6.58
N SER A 86 -1.74 5.01 7.01
CA SER A 86 -0.61 5.79 7.52
C SER A 86 -0.10 5.18 8.81
N LYS A 87 1.20 4.94 8.87
CA LYS A 87 1.85 4.42 10.08
C LYS A 87 2.11 5.51 11.12
N THR A 88 1.98 6.77 10.74
CA THR A 88 2.26 7.91 11.60
C THR A 88 1.07 8.22 12.50
N ASP A 89 -0.15 8.18 11.96
CA ASP A 89 -1.37 8.63 12.61
C ASP A 89 -2.56 7.68 12.43
N GLY A 90 -2.35 6.54 11.77
CA GLY A 90 -3.39 5.54 11.52
C GLY A 90 -4.45 5.98 10.51
N SER A 91 -4.30 7.15 9.88
CA SER A 91 -5.25 7.61 8.86
C SER A 91 -5.31 6.64 7.69
N VAL A 92 -6.49 6.52 7.08
CA VAL A 92 -6.75 5.58 5.99
C VAL A 92 -7.16 6.36 4.75
N ASP A 93 -6.44 6.13 3.68
CA ASP A 93 -6.67 6.70 2.36
C ASP A 93 -7.03 5.58 1.38
N LYS A 94 -8.13 5.73 0.63
CA LYS A 94 -8.68 4.70 -0.26
C LYS A 94 -8.88 5.30 -1.63
N TYR A 95 -8.23 4.74 -2.62
CA TYR A 95 -8.18 5.31 -3.96
C TYR A 95 -8.10 4.23 -5.04
N ILE A 96 -8.15 4.65 -6.30
CA ILE A 96 -7.92 3.79 -7.46
C ILE A 96 -6.51 4.01 -8.00
N GLN A 97 -5.79 2.93 -8.27
CA GLN A 97 -4.43 3.01 -8.80
C GLN A 97 -4.24 2.22 -10.09
N ALA A 98 -3.27 2.64 -10.89
CA ALA A 98 -2.69 1.89 -12.00
C ALA A 98 -1.17 1.79 -11.82
N THR A 99 -0.62 0.58 -11.97
CA THR A 99 0.82 0.34 -11.93
C THR A 99 1.20 -0.88 -12.75
N ALA A 100 2.14 -0.73 -13.67
CA ALA A 100 2.73 -1.84 -14.43
C ALA A 100 3.96 -2.44 -13.71
N HIS A 101 4.25 -2.01 -12.46
CA HIS A 101 5.35 -2.56 -11.67
C HIS A 101 5.11 -4.03 -11.31
N ASP A 102 6.13 -4.87 -11.50
CA ASP A 102 6.16 -6.24 -11.00
C ASP A 102 7.50 -6.49 -10.32
N SER A 103 7.47 -6.75 -9.01
CA SER A 103 8.68 -7.00 -8.21
C SER A 103 9.44 -8.25 -8.65
N SER A 104 8.76 -9.21 -9.30
CA SER A 104 9.33 -10.45 -9.84
C SER A 104 9.87 -10.29 -11.25
N ASP A 105 9.67 -9.13 -11.87
CA ASP A 105 10.11 -8.77 -13.24
C ASP A 105 9.55 -9.68 -14.36
N LYS A 106 8.50 -10.44 -14.09
CA LYS A 106 7.89 -11.38 -15.05
C LYS A 106 7.28 -10.69 -16.27
N ASN A 107 6.88 -9.42 -16.10
CA ASN A 107 6.28 -8.61 -17.14
C ASN A 107 7.26 -7.63 -17.79
N ALA A 108 8.57 -7.83 -17.61
CA ALA A 108 9.59 -6.97 -18.20
C ALA A 108 9.46 -6.88 -19.73
N GLY A 109 9.47 -5.65 -20.23
CA GLY A 109 9.37 -5.37 -21.67
C GLY A 109 7.95 -5.45 -22.26
N LEU A 110 6.92 -5.77 -21.47
CA LEU A 110 5.54 -5.67 -21.92
C LEU A 110 5.12 -4.19 -21.99
N ALA A 111 4.32 -3.84 -22.98
CA ALA A 111 3.70 -2.52 -23.09
C ALA A 111 2.32 -2.56 -22.43
N TYR A 112 2.07 -1.65 -21.55
CA TYR A 112 0.79 -1.50 -20.85
C TYR A 112 0.00 -0.33 -21.43
N ASP A 113 -1.30 -0.58 -21.71
CA ASP A 113 -2.26 0.38 -22.23
C ASP A 113 -3.62 0.08 -21.59
N TRP A 114 -3.99 0.86 -20.57
CA TRP A 114 -5.18 0.67 -19.76
C TRP A 114 -6.02 1.93 -19.70
N TRP A 115 -7.32 1.75 -19.78
CA TRP A 115 -8.30 2.83 -19.64
C TRP A 115 -9.17 2.59 -18.41
N MET A 116 -9.42 3.65 -17.65
CA MET A 116 -10.50 3.77 -16.67
C MET A 116 -11.44 4.84 -17.17
N ILE A 117 -12.74 4.52 -17.26
CA ILE A 117 -13.73 5.40 -17.90
C ILE A 117 -14.90 5.61 -16.96
N SER A 118 -15.27 6.88 -16.75
CA SER A 118 -16.35 7.28 -15.84
C SER A 118 -17.72 6.80 -16.32
N PRO A 119 -18.75 6.80 -15.45
CA PRO A 119 -20.13 6.74 -15.87
C PRO A 119 -20.47 7.86 -16.86
N ALA A 120 -21.63 7.77 -17.51
CA ALA A 120 -22.15 8.82 -18.35
C ALA A 120 -22.43 10.08 -17.51
N LEU A 121 -21.82 11.20 -17.88
CA LEU A 121 -21.99 12.51 -17.24
C LEU A 121 -22.99 13.34 -18.02
N ASN A 122 -24.13 13.67 -17.40
CA ASN A 122 -25.17 14.50 -18.01
C ASN A 122 -24.82 16.00 -17.87
N VAL A 123 -23.97 16.47 -18.77
CA VAL A 123 -23.50 17.87 -18.79
C VAL A 123 -24.62 18.85 -19.04
N LYS A 124 -25.64 18.42 -19.78
CA LYS A 124 -26.80 19.25 -20.10
C LYS A 124 -27.59 19.65 -18.85
N GLU A 125 -27.77 18.70 -17.93
CA GLU A 125 -28.60 18.90 -16.73
C GLU A 125 -27.75 19.21 -15.46
N ALA A 126 -26.44 19.17 -15.55
CA ALA A 126 -25.57 19.49 -14.43
C ALA A 126 -25.68 20.97 -14.05
N ASP A 127 -25.73 21.25 -12.75
CA ASP A 127 -25.72 22.62 -12.21
C ASP A 127 -24.46 23.36 -12.61
N LYS A 128 -23.31 22.65 -12.59
CA LYS A 128 -22.04 23.15 -13.08
C LYS A 128 -21.47 22.16 -14.10
N LYS A 129 -21.15 22.65 -15.27
CA LYS A 129 -20.59 21.83 -16.35
C LYS A 129 -19.08 21.69 -16.19
N ILE A 130 -18.70 21.14 -15.05
CA ILE A 130 -17.30 20.92 -14.65
C ILE A 130 -17.14 19.57 -13.99
N PHE A 131 -15.90 19.05 -14.04
CA PHE A 131 -15.46 17.94 -13.20
C PHE A 131 -14.11 18.27 -12.59
N SER A 132 -13.72 17.50 -11.60
CA SER A 132 -12.43 17.58 -10.92
C SER A 132 -12.05 16.24 -10.32
N PHE A 133 -10.79 16.08 -9.96
CA PHE A 133 -10.27 14.91 -9.26
C PHE A 133 -8.95 15.25 -8.57
N TYR A 134 -8.43 14.33 -7.77
CA TYR A 134 -7.06 14.36 -7.31
C TYR A 134 -6.25 13.27 -7.99
N SER A 135 -4.97 13.57 -8.23
CA SER A 135 -4.01 12.58 -8.68
C SER A 135 -2.79 12.56 -7.76
N GLN A 136 -2.18 11.38 -7.62
CA GLN A 136 -0.94 11.17 -6.89
C GLN A 136 -0.05 10.26 -7.73
N GLY A 137 1.26 10.28 -7.51
CA GLY A 137 2.17 9.39 -8.22
C GLY A 137 3.41 9.04 -7.40
N ALA A 138 4.03 7.93 -7.79
CA ALA A 138 5.25 7.44 -7.18
C ALA A 138 6.14 6.71 -8.20
N TYR A 139 7.44 6.59 -7.89
CA TYR A 139 8.40 5.83 -8.73
C TYR A 139 8.50 6.36 -10.16
N TRP A 140 8.66 7.67 -10.28
CA TRP A 140 8.58 8.40 -11.55
C TRP A 140 9.45 7.83 -12.67
N GLN A 141 8.82 7.57 -13.82
CA GLN A 141 9.45 7.08 -15.04
C GLN A 141 8.93 7.86 -16.25
N ASN A 142 9.84 8.40 -17.06
CA ASN A 142 9.49 9.21 -18.23
C ASN A 142 8.70 8.45 -19.32
N SER A 143 8.80 7.13 -19.33
CA SER A 143 8.07 6.24 -20.26
C SER A 143 6.60 6.08 -19.88
N THR A 144 6.24 6.33 -18.60
CA THR A 144 4.85 6.22 -18.14
C THR A 144 4.09 7.52 -18.39
N LYS A 145 2.86 7.39 -18.91
CA LYS A 145 1.97 8.52 -19.12
C LYS A 145 0.62 8.25 -18.48
N LEU A 146 0.06 9.30 -17.89
CA LEU A 146 -1.34 9.42 -17.54
C LEU A 146 -1.93 10.57 -18.37
N GLU A 147 -2.96 10.28 -19.15
CA GLU A 147 -3.66 11.26 -19.98
C GLU A 147 -5.15 11.23 -19.67
N VAL A 148 -5.82 12.37 -19.73
CA VAL A 148 -7.25 12.50 -19.45
C VAL A 148 -7.97 12.95 -20.71
N TYR A 149 -9.08 12.28 -20.99
CA TYR A 149 -9.87 12.53 -22.20
C TYR A 149 -11.33 12.79 -21.87
N VAL A 150 -11.98 13.66 -22.65
CA VAL A 150 -13.43 13.70 -22.77
C VAL A 150 -13.86 12.93 -24.00
N MET A 151 -14.87 12.07 -23.86
CA MET A 151 -15.29 11.11 -24.89
C MET A 151 -16.82 11.08 -25.02
N ASN A 152 -17.31 10.71 -26.20
CA ASN A 152 -18.76 10.56 -26.46
C ASN A 152 -19.28 9.12 -26.24
N GLU A 153 -18.38 8.17 -25.99
CA GLU A 153 -18.69 6.76 -25.77
C GLU A 153 -17.75 6.19 -24.68
N PRO A 154 -18.20 5.22 -23.87
CA PRO A 154 -17.40 4.64 -22.79
C PRO A 154 -16.43 3.56 -23.31
N LYS A 155 -15.61 3.89 -24.30
CA LYS A 155 -14.61 2.98 -24.88
C LYS A 155 -13.40 3.72 -25.44
N SER A 156 -12.23 3.10 -25.41
CA SER A 156 -10.97 3.65 -25.92
C SER A 156 -11.04 4.03 -27.40
N THR A 157 -11.90 3.33 -28.16
CA THR A 157 -12.15 3.54 -29.60
C THR A 157 -13.31 4.52 -29.88
N ALA A 158 -13.72 5.34 -28.89
CA ALA A 158 -14.77 6.33 -29.05
C ALA A 158 -14.56 7.19 -30.31
N SER A 159 -15.65 7.44 -31.06
CA SER A 159 -15.62 8.18 -32.33
C SER A 159 -15.25 9.67 -32.14
N SER A 160 -15.51 10.21 -30.96
CA SER A 160 -15.04 11.53 -30.53
C SER A 160 -14.31 11.37 -29.18
N LYS A 161 -13.01 11.63 -29.21
CA LYS A 161 -12.11 11.56 -28.07
C LYS A 161 -11.15 12.74 -28.11
N VAL A 162 -11.22 13.62 -27.12
CA VAL A 162 -10.40 14.82 -27.04
C VAL A 162 -9.59 14.79 -25.76
N LYS A 163 -8.27 14.84 -25.90
CA LYS A 163 -7.36 14.99 -24.76
C LYS A 163 -7.58 16.34 -24.08
N LEU A 164 -7.61 16.31 -22.75
CA LEU A 164 -7.73 17.50 -21.92
C LEU A 164 -6.37 17.88 -21.35
N GLU A 165 -6.08 19.17 -21.33
CA GLU A 165 -4.96 19.71 -20.57
C GLU A 165 -5.44 19.90 -19.12
N VAL A 166 -4.91 19.08 -18.23
CA VAL A 166 -5.29 19.05 -16.81
C VAL A 166 -4.05 19.07 -15.93
N ASN A 167 -4.21 19.59 -14.71
CA ASN A 167 -3.13 19.54 -13.71
C ASN A 167 -3.07 18.12 -13.13
N LEU A 168 -2.02 17.38 -13.43
CA LEU A 168 -1.75 16.03 -12.93
C LEU A 168 -0.55 16.05 -11.97
N ALA A 169 -0.51 15.04 -11.10
CA ALA A 169 0.68 14.77 -10.30
C ALA A 169 1.89 14.49 -11.22
N THR A 170 2.99 15.14 -10.90
CA THR A 170 4.31 14.97 -11.54
C THR A 170 5.38 14.92 -10.45
N GLU A 171 6.57 14.43 -10.79
CA GLU A 171 7.70 14.46 -9.87
C GLU A 171 7.97 15.85 -9.30
N ALA A 172 7.72 16.91 -10.11
CA ALA A 172 8.00 18.29 -9.72
C ALA A 172 6.97 18.89 -8.76
N ASN A 173 5.66 18.53 -8.87
CA ASN A 173 4.58 19.15 -8.09
C ASN A 173 4.04 18.28 -6.96
N ALA A 174 4.28 16.97 -6.98
CA ALA A 174 3.79 16.03 -5.97
C ALA A 174 4.79 15.74 -4.84
N ASN A 175 5.88 16.45 -4.72
CA ASN A 175 6.97 16.30 -3.75
C ASN A 175 6.78 15.20 -2.70
N PRO A 176 7.65 14.16 -2.67
CA PRO A 176 7.54 13.08 -1.68
C PRO A 176 7.52 13.62 -0.25
N VAL A 177 6.69 13.02 0.61
CA VAL A 177 6.57 13.38 2.01
C VAL A 177 7.41 12.41 2.85
N GLY A 178 8.42 12.92 3.54
CA GLY A 178 9.31 12.09 4.37
C GLY A 178 10.06 11.04 3.55
N SER A 179 10.02 9.79 4.00
CA SER A 179 10.65 8.63 3.32
C SER A 179 9.72 7.92 2.32
N SER A 180 8.48 8.37 2.17
CA SER A 180 7.52 7.78 1.22
C SER A 180 7.94 8.11 -0.22
N PRO A 181 7.91 7.15 -1.15
CA PRO A 181 8.07 7.44 -2.56
C PRO A 181 6.84 8.14 -3.16
N PHE A 182 5.68 8.05 -2.48
CA PHE A 182 4.47 8.76 -2.86
C PHE A 182 4.54 10.21 -2.41
N GLY A 183 4.23 11.12 -3.34
CA GLY A 183 4.10 12.54 -3.05
C GLY A 183 2.74 12.89 -2.46
N GLY A 184 2.47 14.18 -2.33
CA GLY A 184 1.15 14.68 -1.97
C GLY A 184 0.14 14.51 -3.10
N TRP A 185 -1.14 14.55 -2.76
CA TRP A 185 -2.22 14.61 -3.72
C TRP A 185 -2.24 15.97 -4.44
N VAL A 186 -2.38 15.94 -5.75
CA VAL A 186 -2.43 17.11 -6.61
C VAL A 186 -3.84 17.30 -7.16
N ALA A 187 -4.45 18.43 -6.82
CA ALA A 187 -5.76 18.80 -7.31
C ALA A 187 -5.73 19.11 -8.80
N SER A 188 -6.65 18.55 -9.60
CA SER A 188 -6.80 18.89 -11.01
C SER A 188 -7.29 20.32 -11.24
N GLY A 189 -7.95 20.91 -10.24
CA GLY A 189 -8.79 22.10 -10.41
C GLY A 189 -10.12 21.75 -11.10
N ASN A 190 -11.00 22.74 -11.21
CA ASN A 190 -12.25 22.60 -11.95
C ASN A 190 -11.99 22.60 -13.45
N ILE A 191 -12.37 21.52 -14.14
CA ILE A 191 -12.15 21.33 -15.57
C ILE A 191 -13.49 21.53 -16.30
N SER A 192 -13.56 22.45 -17.27
CA SER A 192 -14.79 22.77 -17.98
C SER A 192 -15.17 21.71 -19.01
N LEU A 193 -16.43 21.34 -18.99
CA LEU A 193 -17.10 20.51 -20.02
C LEU A 193 -18.04 21.31 -20.93
N GLU A 194 -18.00 22.64 -20.86
CA GLU A 194 -18.78 23.51 -21.76
C GLU A 194 -18.48 23.18 -23.23
N GLY A 195 -19.50 22.94 -24.02
CA GLY A 195 -19.38 22.63 -25.45
C GLY A 195 -18.81 21.26 -25.77
N LYS A 196 -18.64 20.36 -24.79
CA LYS A 196 -18.08 19.00 -24.99
C LYS A 196 -19.13 17.95 -25.37
N GLY A 197 -20.42 18.28 -25.19
CA GLY A 197 -21.57 17.40 -25.47
C GLY A 197 -22.61 17.42 -24.35
N ASP A 198 -23.80 16.90 -24.62
CA ASP A 198 -24.87 16.79 -23.62
C ASP A 198 -24.60 15.66 -22.61
N ILE A 199 -24.11 14.53 -23.10
CA ILE A 199 -23.64 13.39 -22.34
C ILE A 199 -22.18 13.11 -22.75
N VAL A 200 -21.29 13.01 -21.78
CA VAL A 200 -19.88 12.71 -22.01
C VAL A 200 -19.35 11.70 -21.01
N TYR A 201 -18.16 11.18 -21.29
CA TYR A 201 -17.40 10.30 -20.41
C TYR A 201 -16.01 10.87 -20.21
N ILE A 202 -15.42 10.65 -19.03
CA ILE A 202 -14.03 10.99 -18.75
C ILE A 202 -13.21 9.71 -18.75
N GLY A 203 -12.22 9.65 -19.65
CA GLY A 203 -11.28 8.54 -19.73
C GLY A 203 -9.93 8.90 -19.11
N PHE A 204 -9.43 8.06 -18.22
CA PHE A 204 -8.08 8.09 -17.69
C PHE A 204 -7.27 7.02 -18.41
N HIS A 205 -6.32 7.44 -19.20
CA HIS A 205 -5.50 6.57 -20.04
C HIS A 205 -4.10 6.43 -19.44
N TYR A 206 -3.76 5.23 -19.01
CA TYR A 206 -2.46 4.88 -18.46
C TYR A 206 -1.67 4.07 -19.48
N THR A 207 -0.46 4.52 -19.80
CA THR A 207 0.49 3.76 -20.62
C THR A 207 1.83 3.65 -19.93
N ALA A 208 2.44 2.47 -19.94
CA ALA A 208 3.70 2.21 -19.25
C ALA A 208 4.48 1.04 -19.89
N GLU A 209 5.75 0.93 -19.52
CA GLU A 209 6.56 -0.27 -19.70
C GLU A 209 6.46 -1.14 -18.43
N GLY A 210 6.26 -2.44 -18.61
CA GLY A 210 6.27 -3.42 -17.52
C GLY A 210 7.67 -3.71 -17.02
N GLY A 211 7.74 -4.20 -15.78
CA GLY A 211 8.97 -4.61 -15.13
C GLY A 211 9.26 -3.90 -13.81
N LYS A 212 10.28 -4.41 -13.13
CA LYS A 212 10.70 -3.87 -11.83
C LYS A 212 11.30 -2.48 -12.00
N GLY A 213 10.64 -1.47 -11.39
CA GLY A 213 11.11 -0.08 -11.44
C GLY A 213 11.02 0.57 -12.82
N LYS A 214 10.15 0.09 -13.71
CA LYS A 214 10.00 0.58 -15.09
C LYS A 214 8.78 1.48 -15.29
N SER A 215 7.89 1.58 -14.30
CA SER A 215 6.66 2.36 -14.41
C SER A 215 6.42 3.26 -13.21
N THR A 216 5.85 4.43 -13.45
CA THR A 216 5.23 5.27 -12.43
C THR A 216 3.92 4.61 -11.99
N THR A 217 3.68 4.55 -10.70
CA THR A 217 2.34 4.27 -10.16
C THR A 217 1.56 5.57 -10.14
N TYR A 218 0.34 5.58 -10.73
CA TYR A 218 -0.60 6.70 -10.64
C TYR A 218 -1.82 6.30 -9.82
N CYS A 219 -2.30 7.24 -9.00
CA CYS A 219 -3.49 7.10 -8.19
C CYS A 219 -4.47 8.23 -8.53
N ILE A 220 -5.78 7.92 -8.50
CA ILE A 220 -6.89 8.85 -8.74
C ILE A 220 -7.85 8.74 -7.58
N ASP A 221 -8.31 9.90 -7.07
CA ASP A 221 -9.30 9.98 -6.01
C ASP A 221 -10.20 11.23 -6.14
N ASP A 222 -11.25 11.29 -5.30
CA ASP A 222 -12.19 12.41 -5.19
C ASP A 222 -12.71 12.92 -6.54
N PHE A 223 -13.09 12.00 -7.43
CA PHE A 223 -13.67 12.39 -8.71
C PHE A 223 -15.04 13.03 -8.47
N ALA A 224 -15.16 14.32 -8.78
CA ALA A 224 -16.39 15.09 -8.64
C ALA A 224 -16.87 15.60 -10.01
N PHE A 225 -18.17 15.57 -10.23
CA PHE A 225 -18.84 16.13 -11.41
C PHE A 225 -20.07 16.92 -11.01
N GLY A 226 -20.40 17.97 -11.74
CA GLY A 226 -21.57 18.83 -11.51
C GLY A 226 -21.36 19.87 -10.39
N ARG A 227 -20.22 19.86 -9.73
CA ARG A 227 -19.88 20.71 -8.57
C ARG A 227 -18.40 21.13 -8.58
N ASN A 228 -18.08 22.11 -7.74
CA ASN A 228 -16.68 22.51 -7.54
C ASN A 228 -15.88 21.35 -6.95
N GLN A 229 -14.57 21.39 -7.20
CA GLN A 229 -13.63 20.48 -6.57
C GLN A 229 -13.82 20.48 -5.05
N VAL A 230 -13.89 19.28 -4.48
CA VAL A 230 -13.95 19.05 -3.03
C VAL A 230 -12.55 19.02 -2.45
N ALA A 231 -12.43 19.10 -1.13
CA ALA A 231 -11.16 18.80 -0.45
C ALA A 231 -10.87 17.29 -0.55
N HIS A 232 -9.59 16.94 -0.65
CA HIS A 232 -9.21 15.53 -0.60
C HIS A 232 -9.59 14.95 0.76
N PHE A 233 -10.23 13.79 0.74
CA PHE A 233 -10.73 13.12 1.93
C PHE A 233 -9.77 11.99 2.35
N ILE A 234 -9.43 11.99 3.62
CA ILE A 234 -8.70 10.91 4.28
C ILE A 234 -9.50 10.56 5.53
N GLU A 235 -9.81 9.27 5.75
CA GLU A 235 -10.40 8.84 7.02
C GLU A 235 -9.43 9.16 8.16
N GLU A 236 -9.89 9.93 9.14
CA GLU A 236 -9.09 10.17 10.34
C GLU A 236 -8.75 8.82 10.98
N GLY A 237 -7.48 8.61 11.27
CA GLY A 237 -7.04 7.43 11.99
C GLY A 237 -7.71 7.39 13.35
N VAL A 238 -8.19 6.23 13.75
CA VAL A 238 -8.39 5.98 15.18
C VAL A 238 -7.00 6.11 15.78
N GLU A 239 -6.80 7.11 16.64
CA GLU A 239 -5.54 7.23 17.40
C GLU A 239 -5.21 5.83 17.94
N PRO A 240 -4.10 5.20 17.52
CA PRO A 240 -3.80 3.85 17.97
C PRO A 240 -3.88 3.89 19.49
N GLU A 241 -4.69 3.00 20.10
CA GLU A 241 -4.68 2.91 21.56
C GLU A 241 -3.21 2.88 21.97
N PRO A 242 -2.78 3.74 22.90
CA PRO A 242 -1.37 3.85 23.25
C PRO A 242 -0.86 2.43 23.50
N THR A 243 0.07 1.98 22.69
CA THR A 243 0.67 0.64 22.85
C THR A 243 1.05 0.54 24.32
N PRO A 244 0.57 -0.44 25.09
CA PRO A 244 0.81 -0.50 26.52
C PRO A 244 2.29 -0.30 26.74
N GLU A 245 2.67 0.72 27.50
CA GLU A 245 4.07 1.03 27.75
C GLU A 245 4.74 -0.22 28.33
N VAL A 246 5.72 -0.77 27.63
CA VAL A 246 6.38 -2.00 28.07
C VAL A 246 7.12 -1.73 29.38
N ASP A 247 6.74 -2.43 30.44
CA ASP A 247 7.43 -2.35 31.72
C ASP A 247 8.77 -3.09 31.62
N TRP A 248 9.80 -2.39 31.19
CA TRP A 248 11.14 -2.93 31.03
C TRP A 248 11.77 -3.47 32.33
N THR A 249 11.24 -3.11 33.51
CA THR A 249 11.71 -3.65 34.79
C THR A 249 11.34 -5.13 34.96
N LYS A 250 10.37 -5.61 34.18
CA LYS A 250 9.92 -7.00 34.14
C LYS A 250 10.48 -7.77 32.95
N ALA A 251 11.42 -7.18 32.22
CA ALA A 251 12.07 -7.89 31.11
C ALA A 251 12.76 -9.16 31.63
N LYS A 252 12.52 -10.26 30.97
CA LYS A 252 13.12 -11.56 31.29
C LYS A 252 14.59 -11.57 30.91
N THR A 253 15.37 -12.43 31.56
CA THR A 253 16.71 -12.79 31.08
C THR A 253 16.62 -13.65 29.83
N VAL A 254 17.70 -13.77 29.07
CA VAL A 254 17.72 -14.64 27.87
C VAL A 254 17.49 -16.09 28.28
N ALA A 255 18.07 -16.55 29.41
CA ALA A 255 17.84 -17.90 29.92
C ALA A 255 16.36 -18.18 30.23
N GLU A 256 15.67 -17.26 30.92
CA GLU A 256 14.23 -17.40 31.17
C GLU A 256 13.43 -17.38 29.86
N ALA A 257 13.82 -16.55 28.91
CA ALA A 257 13.16 -16.43 27.61
C ALA A 257 13.35 -17.67 26.71
N LEU A 258 14.43 -18.41 26.87
CA LEU A 258 14.67 -19.68 26.16
C LEU A 258 13.63 -20.75 26.56
N GLU A 259 13.19 -20.76 27.83
CA GLU A 259 12.19 -21.70 28.35
C GLU A 259 10.74 -21.38 27.94
N ILE A 260 10.49 -20.19 27.38
CA ILE A 260 9.14 -19.78 26.94
C ILE A 260 8.75 -20.53 25.67
N ALA A 261 7.48 -20.94 25.59
CA ALA A 261 6.91 -21.59 24.42
C ALA A 261 6.85 -20.64 23.22
N ASN A 262 6.95 -21.19 22.01
CA ASN A 262 6.70 -20.41 20.80
C ASN A 262 5.26 -19.91 20.76
N GLY A 263 5.05 -18.68 20.30
CA GLY A 263 3.74 -18.03 20.19
C GLY A 263 3.42 -17.07 21.32
N GLU A 264 4.27 -16.96 22.35
CA GLU A 264 4.10 -15.99 23.44
C GLU A 264 4.88 -14.69 23.16
N THR A 265 4.29 -13.54 23.52
CA THR A 265 4.93 -12.21 23.45
C THR A 265 5.40 -11.78 24.81
N PHE A 266 6.66 -11.33 24.94
CA PHE A 266 7.25 -10.87 26.19
C PHE A 266 8.46 -9.95 25.93
N ALA A 267 8.83 -9.20 26.97
CA ALA A 267 10.04 -8.40 26.98
C ALA A 267 11.24 -9.26 27.48
N VAL A 268 12.38 -9.13 26.80
CA VAL A 268 13.66 -9.76 27.18
C VAL A 268 14.76 -8.71 27.15
N LYS A 269 15.70 -8.82 28.09
CA LYS A 269 16.95 -8.06 28.14
C LYS A 269 18.11 -8.96 27.76
N GLY A 270 19.05 -8.48 26.96
CA GLY A 270 20.30 -9.22 26.68
C GLY A 270 21.39 -8.32 26.11
N TYR A 271 22.58 -8.85 26.03
CA TYR A 271 23.74 -8.23 25.40
C TYR A 271 23.86 -8.73 23.96
N VAL A 272 24.14 -7.84 23.02
CA VAL A 272 24.43 -8.19 21.61
C VAL A 272 25.79 -8.91 21.60
N VAL A 273 25.82 -10.17 21.13
CA VAL A 273 27.04 -11.02 21.20
C VAL A 273 27.51 -11.51 19.82
N GLY A 274 26.71 -11.36 18.78
CA GLY A 274 27.02 -11.78 17.42
C GLY A 274 25.85 -11.64 16.46
N CYS A 275 26.01 -12.15 15.25
CA CYS A 275 24.95 -12.14 14.22
C CYS A 275 25.02 -13.34 13.30
N ILE A 276 23.96 -13.57 12.52
CA ILE A 276 24.04 -14.39 11.31
C ILE A 276 24.62 -13.51 10.21
N LYS A 277 25.63 -14.01 9.48
CA LYS A 277 26.26 -13.28 8.38
C LYS A 277 25.26 -12.96 7.27
N ASN A 278 25.57 -11.96 6.47
CA ASN A 278 24.82 -11.67 5.25
C ASN A 278 24.99 -12.83 4.25
N ASN A 279 23.89 -13.25 3.60
CA ASN A 279 23.86 -14.39 2.69
C ASN A 279 24.37 -15.69 3.33
N PRO A 280 23.74 -16.17 4.40
CA PRO A 280 24.14 -17.44 5.03
C PRO A 280 23.96 -18.61 4.06
N SER A 281 24.74 -19.67 4.24
CA SER A 281 24.74 -20.84 3.35
C SER A 281 23.43 -21.64 3.38
N LYS A 282 22.62 -21.44 4.43
CA LYS A 282 21.32 -22.10 4.61
C LYS A 282 20.25 -21.13 5.09
N THR A 283 19.00 -21.45 4.76
CA THR A 283 17.82 -20.70 5.21
C THR A 283 17.24 -21.23 6.54
N SER A 284 17.75 -22.38 7.05
CA SER A 284 17.35 -22.96 8.32
C SER A 284 18.42 -23.92 8.82
N TYR A 285 18.62 -23.98 10.13
CA TYR A 285 19.55 -24.84 10.84
C TYR A 285 18.78 -25.71 11.84
N LYS A 286 19.28 -26.94 12.08
CA LYS A 286 18.73 -27.86 13.10
C LYS A 286 19.22 -27.51 14.51
N SER A 287 20.39 -26.88 14.58
CA SER A 287 21.01 -26.47 15.84
C SER A 287 21.99 -25.31 15.60
N PHE A 288 22.42 -24.72 16.68
CA PHE A 288 23.46 -23.71 16.71
C PHE A 288 24.80 -24.22 16.18
N ASP A 289 25.16 -25.45 16.57
CA ASP A 289 26.40 -26.09 16.12
C ASP A 289 26.41 -26.27 14.60
N GLU A 290 25.27 -26.58 13.98
CA GLU A 290 25.15 -26.67 12.54
C GLU A 290 25.42 -25.30 11.86
N ALA A 291 24.88 -24.23 12.39
CA ALA A 291 25.11 -22.87 11.87
C ALA A 291 26.59 -22.45 12.06
N LYS A 292 27.19 -22.81 13.19
CA LYS A 292 28.59 -22.55 13.48
C LYS A 292 29.52 -23.34 12.55
N GLN A 293 29.26 -24.63 12.34
CA GLN A 293 30.03 -25.48 11.41
C GLN A 293 29.92 -25.00 9.95
N ALA A 294 28.78 -24.44 9.59
CA ALA A 294 28.58 -23.81 8.27
C ALA A 294 29.36 -22.50 8.10
N GLY A 295 29.93 -21.94 9.18
CA GLY A 295 30.63 -20.66 9.17
C GLY A 295 29.68 -19.48 8.92
N ASP A 296 28.40 -19.61 9.34
CA ASP A 296 27.35 -18.61 9.09
C ASP A 296 27.10 -17.70 10.29
N ILE A 297 27.83 -17.91 11.41
CA ILE A 297 27.74 -17.09 12.61
C ILE A 297 29.00 -16.25 12.78
N GLU A 298 28.85 -14.99 13.05
CA GLU A 298 29.90 -14.03 13.36
C GLU A 298 29.77 -13.61 14.83
N TRP A 299 30.75 -13.99 15.66
CA TRP A 299 30.82 -13.70 17.09
C TRP A 299 31.77 -12.54 17.41
N ALA A 300 31.75 -12.06 18.65
CA ALA A 300 32.74 -11.16 19.18
C ALA A 300 34.17 -11.65 18.84
N GLY A 301 34.97 -10.74 18.26
CA GLY A 301 36.32 -11.09 17.77
C GLY A 301 36.34 -11.52 16.27
N ALA A 302 35.25 -11.56 15.57
CA ALA A 302 35.25 -11.68 14.12
C ALA A 302 36.03 -10.51 13.49
N ALA A 303 36.76 -10.81 12.40
CA ALA A 303 37.55 -9.80 11.69
C ALA A 303 36.65 -8.72 11.04
N GLU A 304 35.43 -9.09 10.66
CA GLU A 304 34.42 -8.24 10.06
C GLU A 304 33.04 -8.81 10.40
N PHE A 305 32.06 -7.93 10.54
CA PHE A 305 30.63 -8.28 10.64
C PHE A 305 29.93 -7.91 9.38
N THR A 306 29.23 -8.87 8.78
CA THR A 306 28.43 -8.69 7.56
C THR A 306 26.93 -8.78 7.83
N GLY A 307 26.54 -9.31 9.00
CA GLY A 307 25.15 -9.49 9.39
C GLY A 307 24.46 -8.17 9.78
N TYR A 308 23.32 -7.89 9.13
CA TYR A 308 22.55 -6.68 9.37
C TYR A 308 21.07 -6.93 9.72
N SER A 309 20.57 -8.14 9.51
CA SER A 309 19.14 -8.45 9.64
C SER A 309 18.78 -9.28 10.87
N GLN A 310 19.78 -9.80 11.58
CA GLN A 310 19.62 -10.54 12.83
C GLN A 310 20.82 -10.30 13.74
N VAL A 311 20.56 -10.29 15.06
CA VAL A 311 21.62 -10.31 16.09
C VAL A 311 21.32 -11.38 17.12
N PHE A 312 22.36 -11.96 17.69
CA PHE A 312 22.25 -12.80 18.87
C PHE A 312 22.33 -11.96 20.13
N ILE A 313 21.46 -12.26 21.08
CA ILE A 313 21.51 -11.68 22.41
C ILE A 313 21.70 -12.78 23.45
N ALA A 314 22.45 -12.50 24.53
CA ALA A 314 22.72 -13.38 25.61
C ALA A 314 22.72 -12.66 26.97
N ASP A 315 22.68 -13.42 28.08
CA ASP A 315 22.76 -12.84 29.44
C ASP A 315 24.19 -12.38 29.81
N ASN A 316 25.20 -12.83 29.07
CA ASN A 316 26.59 -12.42 29.23
C ASN A 316 27.09 -11.79 27.92
N ALA A 317 27.71 -10.62 27.99
CA ALA A 317 28.28 -9.91 26.86
C ALA A 317 29.40 -10.66 26.11
N GLU A 318 30.07 -11.62 26.79
CA GLU A 318 31.14 -12.45 26.22
C GLU A 318 30.65 -13.86 25.82
N GLU A 319 29.34 -14.11 25.78
CA GLU A 319 28.79 -15.43 25.46
C GLU A 319 29.08 -15.84 24.01
N THR A 320 29.56 -17.06 23.83
CA THR A 320 29.84 -17.68 22.52
C THR A 320 29.14 -19.04 22.35
N ASP A 321 28.47 -19.52 23.41
CA ASP A 321 27.61 -20.70 23.37
C ASP A 321 26.22 -20.31 22.88
N GLY A 322 25.94 -20.60 21.65
CA GLY A 322 24.68 -20.22 21.05
C GLY A 322 23.45 -20.92 21.65
N SER A 323 23.62 -22.04 22.38
CA SER A 323 22.50 -22.63 23.09
C SER A 323 21.95 -21.74 24.22
N LYS A 324 22.73 -20.72 24.62
CA LYS A 324 22.38 -19.70 25.60
C LYS A 324 21.95 -18.36 24.97
N CYS A 325 21.72 -18.35 23.67
CA CYS A 325 21.41 -17.13 22.94
C CYS A 325 20.01 -17.17 22.31
N LEU A 326 19.41 -16.00 22.11
CA LEU A 326 18.25 -15.80 21.28
C LEU A 326 18.61 -15.03 20.02
N LEU A 327 18.06 -15.44 18.89
CA LEU A 327 18.25 -14.75 17.61
C LEU A 327 17.12 -13.74 17.38
N VAL A 328 17.44 -12.46 17.49
CA VAL A 328 16.51 -11.35 17.30
C VAL A 328 16.45 -10.97 15.83
N LYS A 329 15.24 -10.97 15.23
CA LYS A 329 15.03 -10.58 13.85
C LYS A 329 14.81 -9.08 13.75
N LEU A 330 15.54 -8.41 12.85
CA LEU A 330 15.63 -6.95 12.77
C LEU A 330 14.93 -6.34 11.53
N ASN A 331 14.02 -7.05 10.86
CA ASN A 331 13.49 -6.58 9.59
C ASN A 331 12.01 -6.93 9.30
N ASP A 332 11.25 -7.46 10.25
CA ASP A 332 9.86 -7.90 10.04
C ASP A 332 8.80 -6.92 10.55
N THR A 333 9.17 -5.94 11.35
CA THR A 333 8.30 -4.84 11.79
C THR A 333 9.04 -3.51 11.70
N ASP A 334 8.35 -2.39 11.88
CA ASP A 334 9.01 -1.08 11.88
C ASP A 334 9.85 -0.87 13.16
N ALA A 335 9.39 -1.37 14.31
CA ALA A 335 10.18 -1.38 15.52
C ALA A 335 11.45 -2.23 15.32
N ALA A 336 11.35 -3.40 14.67
CA ALA A 336 12.50 -4.23 14.31
C ALA A 336 13.49 -3.51 13.38
N LYS A 337 13.00 -2.76 12.38
CA LYS A 337 13.85 -1.96 11.49
C LYS A 337 14.54 -0.82 12.21
N SER A 338 13.86 -0.16 13.16
CA SER A 338 14.46 0.89 13.99
C SER A 338 15.52 0.31 14.94
N LEU A 339 15.25 -0.85 15.54
CA LEU A 339 16.24 -1.59 16.33
C LEU A 339 17.45 -2.02 15.47
N ARG A 340 17.24 -2.41 14.21
CA ARG A 340 18.33 -2.71 13.28
C ARG A 340 19.31 -1.55 13.14
N ASP A 341 18.79 -0.35 12.95
CA ASP A 341 19.64 0.83 12.77
C ASP A 341 20.49 1.13 14.02
N ALA A 342 20.00 0.74 15.20
CA ALA A 342 20.74 0.84 16.46
C ALA A 342 21.67 -0.36 16.76
N ALA A 343 21.30 -1.60 16.38
CA ALA A 343 21.91 -2.83 16.89
C ALA A 343 22.59 -3.71 15.82
N LYS A 344 22.44 -3.44 14.52
CA LYS A 344 23.14 -4.21 13.47
C LYS A 344 24.64 -4.16 13.65
N LEU A 345 25.31 -5.27 13.37
CA LEU A 345 26.77 -5.38 13.51
C LEU A 345 27.51 -5.06 12.21
N GLU A 346 26.86 -5.11 11.04
CA GLU A 346 27.47 -4.72 9.76
C GLU A 346 28.04 -3.29 9.85
N GLY A 347 29.37 -3.20 9.75
CA GLY A 347 30.10 -1.94 9.86
C GLY A 347 30.18 -1.34 11.28
N HIS A 348 29.68 -2.05 12.31
CA HIS A 348 29.54 -1.57 13.68
C HIS A 348 29.99 -2.60 14.72
N PRO A 349 31.28 -3.04 14.69
CA PRO A 349 31.81 -4.05 15.65
C PRO A 349 31.76 -3.54 17.09
N GLU A 350 31.76 -2.24 17.33
CA GLU A 350 31.69 -1.61 18.65
C GLU A 350 30.37 -1.87 19.38
N ARG A 351 29.32 -2.36 18.66
CA ARG A 351 28.03 -2.72 19.26
C ARG A 351 27.98 -4.06 19.93
N ILE A 352 29.04 -4.86 19.82
CA ILE A 352 29.19 -6.06 20.65
C ILE A 352 29.24 -5.66 22.13
N GLY A 353 28.45 -6.34 22.95
CA GLY A 353 28.28 -6.05 24.37
C GLY A 353 27.22 -4.98 24.68
N MET A 354 26.63 -4.34 23.66
CA MET A 354 25.54 -3.37 23.83
C MET A 354 24.31 -4.04 24.46
N THR A 355 23.73 -3.38 25.44
CA THR A 355 22.50 -3.86 26.08
C THR A 355 21.27 -3.48 25.26
N VAL A 356 20.45 -4.48 24.94
CA VAL A 356 19.16 -4.28 24.27
C VAL A 356 18.04 -4.90 25.08
N TYR A 357 16.89 -4.24 25.06
CA TYR A 357 15.62 -4.77 25.53
C TYR A 357 14.70 -4.88 24.32
N VAL A 358 14.03 -6.01 24.19
CA VAL A 358 13.17 -6.29 23.04
C VAL A 358 11.86 -6.88 23.53
N ASN A 359 10.72 -6.31 23.14
CA ASN A 359 9.42 -6.93 23.30
C ASN A 359 8.99 -7.51 21.94
N GLY A 360 8.59 -8.79 21.92
CA GLY A 360 8.25 -9.46 20.67
C GLY A 360 7.82 -10.89 20.86
N LEU A 361 7.44 -11.51 19.74
CA LEU A 361 6.91 -12.87 19.68
C LEU A 361 8.05 -13.91 19.75
N LYS A 362 7.97 -14.88 20.68
CA LYS A 362 8.83 -16.07 20.66
C LYS A 362 8.54 -16.90 19.42
N LYS A 363 9.49 -16.95 18.51
CA LYS A 363 9.34 -17.68 17.25
C LYS A 363 10.71 -18.02 16.68
N ALA A 364 10.88 -19.24 16.22
CA ALA A 364 12.15 -19.66 15.61
C ALA A 364 12.52 -18.75 14.43
N ASN A 365 13.80 -18.39 14.35
CA ASN A 365 14.41 -17.65 13.26
C ASN A 365 15.59 -18.46 12.72
N TYR A 366 15.61 -18.72 11.42
CA TYR A 366 16.57 -19.69 10.82
C TYR A 366 16.57 -21.08 11.49
N GLY A 367 15.46 -21.51 12.09
CA GLY A 367 15.36 -22.76 12.85
C GLY A 367 15.94 -22.70 14.27
N LEU A 368 16.57 -21.58 14.65
CA LEU A 368 17.13 -21.33 15.98
C LEU A 368 16.10 -20.62 16.89
N PRO A 369 16.19 -20.80 18.24
CA PRO A 369 15.36 -20.05 19.18
C PRO A 369 15.48 -18.55 18.94
N GLY A 370 14.36 -17.84 18.82
CA GLY A 370 14.42 -16.42 18.45
C GLY A 370 13.22 -15.59 18.88
N ILE A 371 13.34 -14.29 18.67
CA ILE A 371 12.31 -13.26 18.82
C ILE A 371 12.06 -12.65 17.44
N ARG A 372 10.79 -12.53 17.10
CA ARG A 372 10.30 -11.93 15.86
C ARG A 372 9.15 -10.98 16.15
N GLU A 373 8.67 -10.28 15.11
CA GLU A 373 7.50 -9.43 15.23
C GLU A 373 7.62 -8.45 16.42
N ILE A 374 8.80 -7.80 16.50
CA ILE A 374 9.13 -6.85 17.57
C ILE A 374 8.19 -5.67 17.49
N ASP A 375 7.53 -5.33 18.59
CA ASP A 375 6.62 -4.19 18.71
C ASP A 375 7.21 -3.02 19.52
N ALA A 376 8.18 -3.31 20.42
CA ALA A 376 8.89 -2.29 21.17
C ALA A 376 10.35 -2.71 21.49
N PHE A 377 11.22 -1.73 21.65
CA PHE A 377 12.60 -1.95 22.05
C PHE A 377 13.16 -0.75 22.85
N LYS A 378 14.22 -1.01 23.60
CA LYS A 378 15.06 -0.01 24.26
C LYS A 378 16.52 -0.43 24.11
N VAL A 379 17.41 0.54 23.89
CA VAL A 379 18.86 0.34 23.86
C VAL A 379 19.46 1.11 25.03
N GLU A 380 20.42 0.51 25.74
CA GLU A 380 21.23 1.20 26.74
C GLU A 380 22.68 1.21 26.24
N GLU A 381 23.24 2.43 26.18
CA GLU A 381 24.65 2.65 25.85
C GLU A 381 25.58 2.30 27.03
#